data_d8eb708e4ad6f29573a0e9813055c8f6
#
_entry.id   d8eb708e4ad6f29573a0e9813055c8f6
#
_cell.length_a   1.000
_cell.length_b   1.000
_cell.length_c   1.000
_cell.angle_alpha   90.00
_cell.angle_beta   90.00
_cell.angle_gamma   90.00
#
_symmetry.space_group_name_H-M   'P 1'
#
loop_
_entity.id
_entity.type
_entity.pdbx_description
1 polymer ?
#
loop_
_entity_poly.entity_id
_entity_poly.type
_entity_poly.pdbx_seq_one_letter_code
_entity_poly.pdbx_strand_id
1 'polypeptide(L)'
;DLHSFPTRRSSDLLSSSIIKRATTTDFVLSTEIMLLALAEVQGESSTRRVIVLVMIALLITFAVYGLVAALIKLDDAGAHLAGRGRTGVSRRLGRAVVSSAPALFTGLGVVGTVAMLWVGGHILATNLAKVGFDPLHRAIEWAEELSRNPVLSWIAGTAVSCLIGTAVGTALALARHGIEQAVHRRSST
;
A
#
# COMPACT_ATOMS: atom_id res chain seq x y z
N ASP A 1 -12.88 -32.16 -29.46
CA ASP A 1 -12.11 -31.37 -28.44
C ASP A 1 -12.99 -30.28 -27.89
N LEU A 2 -13.73 -30.63 -26.87
CA LEU A 2 -14.50 -29.67 -26.07
C LEU A 2 -13.52 -28.90 -25.20
N HIS A 3 -13.14 -27.73 -25.65
CA HIS A 3 -12.43 -26.74 -24.82
C HIS A 3 -13.25 -26.49 -23.56
N SER A 4 -12.76 -26.99 -22.46
CA SER A 4 -13.31 -26.81 -21.13
C SER A 4 -13.39 -25.33 -20.78
N PHE A 5 -14.55 -24.72 -20.99
CA PHE A 5 -14.88 -23.45 -20.34
C PHE A 5 -14.67 -23.62 -18.83
N PRO A 6 -14.00 -22.68 -18.16
CA PRO A 6 -13.86 -22.76 -16.71
C PRO A 6 -15.24 -22.90 -16.11
N THR A 7 -15.48 -24.03 -15.45
CA THR A 7 -16.77 -24.32 -14.85
C THR A 7 -17.07 -23.25 -13.81
N ARG A 8 -18.32 -22.85 -13.64
CA ARG A 8 -18.81 -21.85 -12.67
C ARG A 8 -18.15 -22.03 -11.29
N ARG A 9 -17.89 -23.26 -10.90
CA ARG A 9 -17.22 -23.63 -9.66
C ARG A 9 -15.74 -23.16 -9.57
N SER A 10 -15.01 -23.18 -10.67
CA SER A 10 -13.61 -22.67 -10.70
C SER A 10 -13.55 -21.13 -10.63
N SER A 11 -14.51 -20.44 -11.26
CA SER A 11 -14.61 -18.98 -11.15
C SER A 11 -15.00 -18.54 -9.72
N ASP A 12 -15.90 -19.27 -9.07
CA ASP A 12 -16.31 -18.97 -7.69
C ASP A 12 -15.17 -19.20 -6.69
N LEU A 13 -14.36 -20.25 -6.87
CA LEU A 13 -13.18 -20.52 -6.03
C LEU A 13 -12.08 -19.45 -6.24
N LEU A 14 -11.85 -19.02 -7.47
CA LEU A 14 -10.90 -17.95 -7.76
C LEU A 14 -11.37 -16.61 -7.15
N SER A 15 -12.64 -16.28 -7.32
CA SER A 15 -13.22 -15.07 -6.74
C SER A 15 -13.13 -15.08 -5.22
N SER A 16 -13.46 -16.19 -4.55
CA SER A 16 -13.38 -16.30 -3.09
C SER A 16 -11.94 -16.18 -2.57
N SER A 17 -10.97 -16.73 -3.28
CA SER A 17 -9.55 -16.62 -2.92
C SER A 17 -9.04 -15.19 -3.07
N ILE A 18 -9.43 -14.48 -4.12
CA ILE A 18 -9.07 -13.08 -4.35
C ILE A 18 -9.68 -12.19 -3.27
N ILE A 19 -10.97 -12.36 -2.98
CA ILE A 19 -11.66 -11.61 -1.92
C ILE A 19 -11.01 -11.84 -0.56
N LYS A 20 -10.71 -13.09 -0.21
CA LYS A 20 -10.05 -13.42 1.06
C LYS A 20 -8.68 -12.76 1.17
N ARG A 21 -7.87 -12.79 0.11
CA ARG A 21 -6.55 -12.14 0.09
C ARG A 21 -6.68 -10.62 0.22
N ALA A 22 -7.59 -10.01 -0.53
CA ALA A 22 -7.85 -8.58 -0.47
C ALA A 22 -8.30 -8.14 0.94
N THR A 23 -9.27 -8.84 1.53
CA THR A 23 -9.76 -8.57 2.89
C THR A 23 -8.67 -8.74 3.94
N THR A 24 -7.83 -9.78 3.82
CA THR A 24 -6.72 -9.99 4.76
C THR A 24 -5.69 -8.87 4.64
N THR A 25 -5.35 -8.43 3.42
CA THR A 25 -4.42 -7.33 3.19
C THR A 25 -4.98 -6.01 3.75
N ASP A 26 -6.25 -5.71 3.50
CA ASP A 26 -6.92 -4.52 4.00
C ASP A 26 -6.96 -4.51 5.55
N PHE A 27 -7.28 -5.64 6.17
CA PHE A 27 -7.26 -5.79 7.63
C PHE A 27 -5.87 -5.52 8.22
N VAL A 28 -4.82 -6.05 7.62
CA VAL A 28 -3.43 -5.83 8.07
C VAL A 28 -3.04 -4.36 7.95
N LEU A 29 -3.30 -3.73 6.80
CA LEU A 29 -3.01 -2.31 6.57
C LEU A 29 -3.80 -1.40 7.50
N SER A 30 -5.10 -1.67 7.68
CA SER A 30 -5.95 -0.90 8.60
C SER A 30 -5.47 -1.02 10.05
N THR A 31 -5.06 -2.22 10.47
CA THR A 31 -4.49 -2.45 11.81
C THR A 31 -3.19 -1.68 11.98
N GLU A 32 -2.30 -1.68 10.99
CA GLU A 32 -1.04 -0.94 11.01
C GLU A 32 -1.28 0.57 11.18
N ILE A 33 -2.18 1.15 10.38
CA ILE A 33 -2.53 2.57 10.48
C ILE A 33 -3.12 2.91 11.85
N MET A 34 -3.98 2.04 12.40
CA MET A 34 -4.54 2.25 13.74
C MET A 34 -3.48 2.18 14.85
N LEU A 35 -2.50 1.28 14.73
CA LEU A 35 -1.39 1.19 15.67
C LEU A 35 -0.49 2.44 15.61
N LEU A 36 -0.23 2.96 14.41
CA LEU A 36 0.50 4.21 14.24
C LEU A 36 -0.24 5.39 14.84
N ALA A 37 -1.54 5.53 14.53
CA ALA A 37 -2.39 6.56 15.09
C ALA A 37 -2.45 6.47 16.64
N LEU A 38 -2.52 5.26 17.19
CA LEU A 38 -2.49 5.04 18.64
C LEU A 38 -1.15 5.45 19.25
N ALA A 39 -0.03 5.19 18.56
CA ALA A 39 1.29 5.58 19.04
C ALA A 39 1.43 7.11 19.16
N GLU A 40 0.88 7.86 18.20
CA GLU A 40 0.90 9.33 18.21
C GLU A 40 0.09 9.94 19.36
N VAL A 41 -0.96 9.28 19.82
CA VAL A 41 -1.87 9.79 20.86
C VAL A 41 -1.65 9.14 22.22
N GLN A 42 -0.54 8.45 22.47
CA GLN A 42 -0.28 7.75 23.74
C GLN A 42 -0.25 8.67 24.96
N GLY A 43 0.22 9.92 24.79
CA GLY A 43 0.27 10.93 25.86
C GLY A 43 -1.07 11.60 26.18
N GLU A 44 -2.11 11.35 25.41
CA GLU A 44 -3.39 12.02 25.54
C GLU A 44 -4.35 11.28 26.50
N SER A 45 -5.36 12.01 26.99
CA SER A 45 -6.43 11.41 27.81
C SER A 45 -7.19 10.33 27.03
N SER A 46 -7.71 9.33 27.74
CA SER A 46 -8.44 8.20 27.12
C SER A 46 -9.56 8.64 26.21
N THR A 47 -10.32 9.67 26.59
CA THR A 47 -11.41 10.21 25.77
C THR A 47 -10.89 10.84 24.48
N ARG A 48 -9.83 11.67 24.54
CA ARG A 48 -9.22 12.28 23.36
C ARG A 48 -8.64 11.22 22.43
N ARG A 49 -7.99 10.20 22.98
CA ARG A 49 -7.46 9.07 22.23
C ARG A 49 -8.54 8.36 21.42
N VAL A 50 -9.67 8.03 22.04
CA VAL A 50 -10.79 7.37 21.32
C VAL A 50 -11.36 8.28 20.23
N ILE A 51 -11.57 9.56 20.51
CA ILE A 51 -12.09 10.51 19.52
C ILE A 51 -11.16 10.60 18.30
N VAL A 52 -9.85 10.75 18.51
CA VAL A 52 -8.86 10.85 17.43
C VAL A 52 -8.83 9.57 16.61
N LEU A 53 -8.82 8.41 17.24
CA LEU A 53 -8.82 7.11 16.51
C LEU A 53 -10.09 6.92 15.69
N VAL A 54 -11.26 7.28 16.22
CA VAL A 54 -12.52 7.22 15.46
C VAL A 54 -12.50 8.18 14.29
N MET A 55 -12.01 9.42 14.49
CA MET A 55 -11.90 10.39 13.39
C MET A 55 -10.94 9.91 12.29
N ILE A 56 -9.79 9.35 12.66
CA ILE A 56 -8.83 8.80 11.69
C ILE A 56 -9.46 7.62 10.95
N ALA A 57 -10.15 6.70 11.63
CA ALA A 57 -10.83 5.58 11.01
C ALA A 57 -11.87 6.04 9.97
N LEU A 58 -12.71 7.00 10.32
CA LEU A 58 -13.69 7.58 9.41
C LEU A 58 -13.01 8.29 8.23
N LEU A 59 -12.00 9.12 8.48
CA LEU A 59 -11.28 9.84 7.45
C LEU A 59 -10.68 8.88 6.41
N ILE A 60 -9.98 7.84 6.88
CA ILE A 60 -9.35 6.85 5.99
C ILE A 60 -10.42 6.07 5.22
N THR A 61 -11.49 5.65 5.88
CA THR A 61 -12.60 4.97 5.24
C THR A 61 -13.18 5.81 4.11
N PHE A 62 -13.52 7.07 4.36
CA PHE A 62 -14.04 7.96 3.33
C PHE A 62 -13.02 8.28 2.24
N ALA A 63 -11.74 8.42 2.58
CA ALA A 63 -10.68 8.66 1.60
C ALA A 63 -10.51 7.47 0.64
N VAL A 64 -10.42 6.24 1.18
CA VAL A 64 -10.23 5.03 0.38
C VAL A 64 -11.44 4.74 -0.49
N TYR A 65 -12.64 4.68 0.10
CA TYR A 65 -13.87 4.42 -0.67
C TYR A 65 -14.18 5.55 -1.64
N GLY A 66 -13.92 6.81 -1.25
CA GLY A 66 -14.06 7.98 -2.12
C GLY A 66 -13.14 7.92 -3.32
N LEU A 67 -11.87 7.53 -3.12
CA LEU A 67 -10.91 7.35 -4.19
C LEU A 67 -11.34 6.24 -5.16
N VAL A 68 -11.74 5.08 -4.63
CA VAL A 68 -12.22 3.96 -5.45
C VAL A 68 -13.48 4.35 -6.24
N ALA A 69 -14.44 5.01 -5.60
CA ALA A 69 -15.64 5.49 -6.28
C ALA A 69 -15.32 6.54 -7.36
N ALA A 70 -14.36 7.43 -7.11
CA ALA A 70 -13.91 8.40 -8.10
C ALA A 70 -13.25 7.73 -9.32
N LEU A 71 -12.42 6.69 -9.09
CA LEU A 71 -11.78 5.93 -10.17
C LEU A 71 -12.82 5.18 -11.03
N ILE A 72 -13.80 4.54 -10.41
CA ILE A 72 -14.89 3.85 -11.13
C ILE A 72 -15.70 4.87 -11.96
N LYS A 73 -16.07 5.99 -11.37
CA LYS A 73 -16.80 7.05 -12.09
C LYS A 73 -16.00 7.66 -13.23
N LEU A 74 -14.69 7.78 -13.08
CA LEU A 74 -13.81 8.28 -14.13
C LEU A 74 -13.78 7.33 -15.32
N ASP A 75 -13.72 6.02 -15.06
CA ASP A 75 -13.76 4.98 -16.11
C ASP A 75 -15.11 4.97 -16.83
N ASP A 76 -16.23 5.00 -16.10
CA ASP A 76 -17.58 5.07 -16.64
C ASP A 76 -17.80 6.35 -17.48
N ALA A 77 -17.36 7.51 -16.99
CA ALA A 77 -17.43 8.77 -17.69
C ALA A 77 -16.58 8.74 -18.97
N GLY A 78 -15.39 8.18 -18.91
CA GLY A 78 -14.50 7.97 -20.05
C GLY A 78 -15.13 7.09 -21.11
N ALA A 79 -15.72 5.95 -20.72
CA ALA A 79 -16.41 5.02 -21.60
C ALA A 79 -17.64 5.69 -22.27
N HIS A 80 -18.40 6.47 -21.49
CA HIS A 80 -19.56 7.19 -22.02
C HIS A 80 -19.17 8.27 -23.04
N LEU A 81 -18.12 9.04 -22.76
CA LEU A 81 -17.59 10.04 -23.70
C LEU A 81 -16.99 9.39 -24.95
N ALA A 82 -16.35 8.25 -24.84
CA ALA A 82 -15.78 7.52 -25.95
C ALA A 82 -16.86 6.96 -26.88
N GLY A 83 -17.98 6.46 -26.32
CA GLY A 83 -19.07 5.84 -27.10
C GLY A 83 -20.09 6.84 -27.65
N ARG A 84 -20.45 7.87 -26.87
CA ARG A 84 -21.53 8.83 -27.22
C ARG A 84 -21.09 10.27 -27.43
N GLY A 85 -19.78 10.54 -27.41
CA GLY A 85 -19.25 11.90 -27.61
C GLY A 85 -19.69 12.48 -28.97
N ARG A 86 -20.33 13.64 -28.93
CA ARG A 86 -20.83 14.33 -30.15
C ARG A 86 -19.73 14.93 -31.02
N THR A 87 -18.57 15.19 -30.47
CA THR A 87 -17.40 15.77 -31.16
C THR A 87 -16.24 14.81 -31.20
N GLY A 88 -15.38 14.93 -32.22
CA GLY A 88 -14.16 14.14 -32.32
C GLY A 88 -13.22 14.31 -31.11
N VAL A 89 -13.23 15.49 -30.49
CA VAL A 89 -12.44 15.81 -29.31
C VAL A 89 -12.98 15.06 -28.07
N SER A 90 -14.30 15.05 -27.84
CA SER A 90 -14.87 14.34 -26.68
C SER A 90 -14.61 12.84 -26.75
N ARG A 91 -14.67 12.23 -27.95
CA ARG A 91 -14.33 10.82 -28.15
C ARG A 91 -12.85 10.52 -27.95
N ARG A 92 -11.95 11.44 -28.33
CA ARG A 92 -10.52 11.30 -28.06
C ARG A 92 -10.22 11.37 -26.56
N LEU A 93 -10.81 12.35 -25.84
CA LEU A 93 -10.69 12.48 -24.39
C LEU A 93 -11.25 11.26 -23.66
N GLY A 94 -12.43 10.77 -24.05
CA GLY A 94 -13.01 9.58 -23.45
C GLY A 94 -12.10 8.34 -23.61
N ARG A 95 -11.53 8.14 -24.79
CA ARG A 95 -10.56 7.03 -25.02
C ARG A 95 -9.28 7.21 -24.23
N ALA A 96 -8.76 8.44 -24.11
CA ALA A 96 -7.57 8.71 -23.31
C ALA A 96 -7.81 8.41 -21.82
N VAL A 97 -8.96 8.75 -21.27
CA VAL A 97 -9.35 8.45 -19.89
C VAL A 97 -9.42 6.95 -19.67
N VAL A 98 -10.15 6.19 -20.51
CA VAL A 98 -10.24 4.73 -20.38
C VAL A 98 -8.89 4.06 -20.54
N SER A 99 -8.06 4.50 -21.51
CA SER A 99 -6.73 3.92 -21.72
C SER A 99 -5.74 4.24 -20.59
N SER A 100 -5.98 5.31 -19.81
CA SER A 100 -5.13 5.68 -18.66
C SER A 100 -5.48 4.93 -17.37
N ALA A 101 -6.65 4.30 -17.27
CA ALA A 101 -7.08 3.59 -16.07
C ALA A 101 -6.08 2.52 -15.59
N PRO A 102 -5.54 1.61 -16.44
CA PRO A 102 -4.54 0.64 -16.00
C PRO A 102 -3.25 1.30 -15.49
N ALA A 103 -2.81 2.40 -16.12
CA ALA A 103 -1.63 3.14 -15.70
C ALA A 103 -1.85 3.83 -14.35
N LEU A 104 -3.05 4.37 -14.09
CA LEU A 104 -3.42 4.94 -12.80
C LEU A 104 -3.39 3.90 -11.68
N PHE A 105 -3.97 2.71 -11.90
CA PHE A 105 -3.92 1.63 -10.91
C PHE A 105 -2.50 1.15 -10.65
N THR A 106 -1.68 1.00 -11.70
CA THR A 106 -0.27 0.65 -11.55
C THR A 106 0.49 1.74 -10.78
N GLY A 107 0.27 3.01 -11.13
CA GLY A 107 0.88 4.14 -10.45
C GLY A 107 0.52 4.22 -8.97
N LEU A 108 -0.76 4.05 -8.62
CA LEU A 108 -1.22 3.98 -7.23
C LEU A 108 -0.58 2.82 -6.47
N GLY A 109 -0.45 1.64 -7.11
CA GLY A 109 0.23 0.49 -6.52
C GLY A 109 1.71 0.77 -6.23
N VAL A 110 2.43 1.38 -7.17
CA VAL A 110 3.83 1.77 -6.98
C VAL A 110 3.98 2.80 -5.86
N VAL A 111 3.18 3.87 -5.90
CA VAL A 111 3.20 4.92 -4.86
C VAL A 111 2.88 4.33 -3.49
N GLY A 112 1.86 3.49 -3.39
CA GLY A 112 1.50 2.82 -2.13
C GLY A 112 2.63 1.92 -1.61
N THR A 113 3.27 1.14 -2.49
CA THR A 113 4.40 0.29 -2.10
C THR A 113 5.59 1.11 -1.60
N VAL A 114 5.96 2.17 -2.32
CA VAL A 114 7.07 3.06 -1.91
C VAL A 114 6.76 3.73 -0.58
N ALA A 115 5.53 4.22 -0.39
CA ALA A 115 5.10 4.83 0.86
C ALA A 115 5.19 3.86 2.05
N MET A 116 4.74 2.61 1.87
CA MET A 116 4.83 1.57 2.91
C MET A 116 6.27 1.19 3.24
N LEU A 117 7.13 1.06 2.24
CA LEU A 117 8.56 0.78 2.46
C LEU A 117 9.26 1.93 3.20
N TRP A 118 8.94 3.17 2.85
CA TRP A 118 9.45 4.33 3.54
C TRP A 118 8.99 4.38 5.00
N VAL A 119 7.69 4.35 5.24
CA VAL A 119 7.11 4.41 6.58
C VAL A 119 7.59 3.23 7.43
N GLY A 120 7.52 2.01 6.91
CA GLY A 120 7.97 0.81 7.61
C GLY A 120 9.46 0.85 7.95
N GLY A 121 10.31 1.31 7.03
CA GLY A 121 11.74 1.46 7.28
C GLY A 121 12.05 2.52 8.34
N HIS A 122 11.37 3.66 8.29
CA HIS A 122 11.53 4.73 9.28
C HIS A 122 11.11 4.29 10.69
N ILE A 123 9.93 3.67 10.80
CA ILE A 123 9.41 3.16 12.08
C ILE A 123 10.35 2.09 12.66
N LEU A 124 10.82 1.17 11.80
CA LEU A 124 11.74 0.14 12.23
C LEU A 124 13.05 0.74 12.77
N ALA A 125 13.66 1.66 12.03
CA ALA A 125 14.90 2.32 12.44
C ALA A 125 14.71 3.06 13.77
N THR A 126 13.63 3.84 13.91
CA THR A 126 13.34 4.62 15.11
C THR A 126 13.06 3.73 16.33
N ASN A 127 12.32 2.64 16.17
CA ASN A 127 12.02 1.75 17.29
C ASN A 127 13.21 0.85 17.67
N LEU A 128 14.05 0.45 16.73
CA LEU A 128 15.30 -0.24 17.05
C LEU A 128 16.27 0.65 17.83
N ALA A 129 16.35 1.94 17.50
CA ALA A 129 17.14 2.92 18.24
C ALA A 129 16.68 3.02 19.71
N LYS A 130 15.36 3.01 19.96
CA LYS A 130 14.80 3.02 21.33
C LYS A 130 15.19 1.80 22.17
N VAL A 131 15.48 0.66 21.57
CA VAL A 131 15.97 -0.56 22.25
C VAL A 131 17.50 -0.69 22.23
N GLY A 132 18.21 0.36 21.81
CA GLY A 132 19.68 0.44 21.86
C GLY A 132 20.39 -0.02 20.56
N PHE A 133 19.67 -0.24 19.46
CA PHE A 133 20.25 -0.55 18.16
C PHE A 133 20.15 0.65 17.22
N ASP A 134 21.11 1.56 17.33
CA ASP A 134 21.16 2.86 16.67
C ASP A 134 21.62 2.92 15.19
N PRO A 135 22.32 1.92 14.62
CA PRO A 135 23.00 2.14 13.33
C PRO A 135 22.07 2.50 12.18
N LEU A 136 20.83 2.01 12.19
CA LEU A 136 19.83 2.32 11.16
C LEU A 136 19.30 3.76 11.29
N HIS A 137 19.09 4.21 12.53
CA HIS A 137 18.63 5.57 12.80
C HIS A 137 19.72 6.59 12.45
N ARG A 138 20.97 6.34 12.83
CA ARG A 138 22.12 7.16 12.45
C ARG A 138 22.33 7.27 10.95
N ALA A 139 22.02 6.20 10.19
CA ALA A 139 22.10 6.25 8.73
C ALA A 139 21.07 7.23 8.14
N ILE A 140 19.87 7.32 8.73
CA ILE A 140 18.85 8.30 8.33
C ILE A 140 19.31 9.70 8.70
N GLU A 141 19.75 9.94 9.94
CA GLU A 141 20.24 11.24 10.41
C GLU A 141 21.42 11.72 9.56
N TRP A 142 22.39 10.87 9.29
CA TRP A 142 23.52 11.19 8.43
C TRP A 142 23.07 11.61 7.02
N ALA A 143 22.07 10.93 6.45
CA ALA A 143 21.55 11.29 5.15
C ALA A 143 20.81 12.66 5.17
N GLU A 144 20.12 12.96 6.27
CA GLU A 144 19.44 14.23 6.47
C GLU A 144 20.42 15.39 6.65
N GLU A 145 21.57 15.15 7.29
CA GLU A 145 22.63 16.13 7.50
C GLU A 145 23.42 16.45 6.21
N LEU A 146 23.34 15.60 5.18
CA LEU A 146 24.10 15.76 3.93
C LEU A 146 23.73 17.02 3.17
N SER A 147 22.58 17.63 3.42
CA SER A 147 22.11 18.81 2.74
C SER A 147 21.60 19.89 3.69
N ARG A 148 22.02 21.13 3.46
CA ARG A 148 21.47 22.30 4.16
C ARG A 148 20.07 22.70 3.67
N ASN A 149 19.61 22.13 2.56
CA ASN A 149 18.28 22.38 2.03
C ASN A 149 17.28 21.41 2.69
N PRO A 150 16.25 21.91 3.41
CA PRO A 150 15.32 21.06 4.15
C PRO A 150 14.56 20.07 3.26
N VAL A 151 14.30 20.42 2.01
CA VAL A 151 13.63 19.51 1.05
C VAL A 151 14.56 18.36 0.64
N LEU A 152 15.82 18.67 0.34
CA LEU A 152 16.80 17.64 -0.02
C LEU A 152 17.15 16.74 1.17
N SER A 153 17.28 17.30 2.36
CA SER A 153 17.45 16.56 3.62
C SER A 153 16.31 15.57 3.83
N TRP A 154 15.06 16.02 3.72
CA TRP A 154 13.89 15.16 3.85
C TRP A 154 13.85 14.04 2.78
N ILE A 155 14.18 14.37 1.52
CA ILE A 155 14.25 13.38 0.43
C ILE A 155 15.33 12.34 0.73
N ALA A 156 16.49 12.74 1.22
CA ALA A 156 17.59 11.84 1.54
C ALA A 156 17.23 10.88 2.68
N GLY A 157 16.67 11.38 3.78
CA GLY A 157 16.18 10.56 4.90
C GLY A 157 15.08 9.58 4.47
N THR A 158 14.16 10.05 3.63
CA THR A 158 13.11 9.22 3.04
C THR A 158 13.68 8.09 2.17
N ALA A 159 14.69 8.39 1.33
CA ALA A 159 15.33 7.39 0.49
C ALA A 159 16.06 6.32 1.32
N VAL A 160 16.79 6.70 2.35
CA VAL A 160 17.47 5.76 3.26
C VAL A 160 16.44 4.91 4.01
N SER A 161 15.37 5.50 4.51
CA SER A 161 14.28 4.76 5.16
C SER A 161 13.63 3.73 4.23
N CYS A 162 13.41 4.10 2.96
CA CYS A 162 12.90 3.21 1.93
C CYS A 162 13.86 2.04 1.63
N LEU A 163 15.16 2.29 1.59
CA LEU A 163 16.18 1.24 1.43
C LEU A 163 16.21 0.27 2.61
N ILE A 164 16.12 0.79 3.84
CA ILE A 164 16.01 -0.03 5.06
C ILE A 164 14.76 -0.92 4.99
N GLY A 165 13.60 -0.33 4.68
CA GLY A 165 12.35 -1.06 4.52
C GLY A 165 12.42 -2.14 3.46
N THR A 166 13.04 -1.83 2.31
CA THR A 166 13.25 -2.80 1.22
C THR A 166 14.18 -3.94 1.64
N ALA A 167 15.29 -3.65 2.29
CA ALA A 167 16.23 -4.66 2.74
C ALA A 167 15.60 -5.62 3.74
N VAL A 168 14.93 -5.09 4.76
CA VAL A 168 14.25 -5.90 5.78
C VAL A 168 13.05 -6.65 5.19
N GLY A 169 12.23 -6.00 4.38
CA GLY A 169 11.10 -6.64 3.70
C GLY A 169 11.54 -7.80 2.81
N THR A 170 12.63 -7.61 2.05
CA THR A 170 13.20 -8.68 1.22
C THR A 170 13.75 -9.82 2.07
N ALA A 171 14.47 -9.52 3.15
CA ALA A 171 14.99 -10.54 4.06
C ALA A 171 13.86 -11.38 4.68
N LEU A 172 12.77 -10.75 5.11
CA LEU A 172 11.59 -11.43 5.66
C LEU A 172 10.88 -12.29 4.60
N ALA A 173 10.75 -11.79 3.37
CA ALA A 173 10.15 -12.53 2.26
C ALA A 173 10.97 -13.78 1.91
N LEU A 174 12.30 -13.66 1.86
CA LEU A 174 13.20 -14.80 1.62
C LEU A 174 13.15 -15.82 2.77
N ALA A 175 13.15 -15.35 4.02
CA ALA A 175 13.03 -16.22 5.19
C ALA A 175 11.73 -17.04 5.17
N ARG A 176 10.61 -16.37 4.88
CA ARG A 176 9.30 -17.04 4.73
C ARG A 176 9.34 -18.10 3.62
N HIS A 177 9.89 -17.76 2.46
CA HIS A 177 10.00 -18.70 1.34
C HIS A 177 10.84 -19.92 1.67
N GLY A 178 11.96 -19.72 2.39
CA GLY A 178 12.79 -20.81 2.89
C GLY A 178 12.05 -21.74 3.87
N ILE A 179 11.26 -21.18 4.78
CA ILE A 179 10.45 -21.95 5.73
C ILE A 179 9.38 -22.77 5.00
N GLU A 180 8.66 -22.17 4.05
CA GLU A 180 7.64 -22.88 3.25
C GLU A 180 8.24 -24.07 2.49
N GLN A 181 9.41 -23.90 1.89
CA GLN A 181 10.12 -24.99 1.20
C GLN A 181 10.59 -26.09 2.17
N ALA A 182 11.07 -25.71 3.35
CA ALA A 182 11.50 -26.68 4.36
C ALA A 182 10.33 -27.50 4.91
N VAL A 183 9.16 -26.91 5.11
CA VAL A 183 7.93 -27.60 5.53
C VAL A 183 7.44 -28.56 4.46
N HIS A 184 7.42 -28.14 3.19
CA HIS A 184 7.01 -29.01 2.08
C HIS A 184 7.94 -30.23 1.90
N ARG A 185 9.22 -30.08 2.11
CA ARG A 185 10.18 -31.20 2.04
C ARG A 185 9.97 -32.23 3.19
N ARG A 186 9.49 -31.78 4.36
CA ARG A 186 9.21 -32.66 5.49
C ARG A 186 7.89 -33.43 5.37
N SER A 187 6.93 -32.94 4.58
CA SER A 187 5.65 -33.59 4.36
C SER A 187 5.65 -34.63 3.22
N SER A 188 6.78 -34.71 2.48
CA SER A 188 6.98 -35.64 1.35
C SER A 188 7.88 -36.85 1.70
N THR A 189 8.31 -36.96 2.98
CA THR A 189 9.02 -38.11 3.55
C THR A 189 8.13 -38.86 4.53
#